data_a77f3dad775cd397d4d4f4211f8a7709
#
_entry.id   a77f3dad775cd397d4d4f4211f8a7709
#
_cell.length_a   1.000
_cell.length_b   1.000
_cell.length_c   1.000
_cell.angle_alpha   90.00
_cell.angle_beta   90.00
_cell.angle_gamma   90.00
#
_symmetry.space_group_name_H-M   'P 1'
#
loop_
_entity.id
_entity.type
_entity.pdbx_description
1 polymer ?
#
loop_
_entity_poly.entity_id
_entity_poly.type
_entity_poly.pdbx_seq_one_letter_code
_entity_poly.pdbx_strand_id
1 'polypeptide(L)'
;MEKKKTVIYSIVALVALALLVVGATYAYFQNQYGSASNADVKVTTYTTDVLTFETGDAINISADQETFAQGKGNRTGSTFARATLQANNKTNTATANYYMYLNIENNTFTYTNTGTPELILQVVDKTSGNPVTSITGLDYVTVTDGKNTSISGFDITTKKGLIALFLNKEISASPKTIEEYTITITLVNHSFDQNANTGKSFSGKLIIQKEKIVQTVANICKNGQSLSSCIAAMDGIDETLYHHDANLTNGAGDNSYRYAGTNPNNYVCFGSDDTTCPHENLYRIIGVIDGKVKLILADGATTDMLGTNEGYVNTYGSSSSYKGNGDLTKIGKYKWNKTSDNTWSTSTTNTTNLNTNYLTYLDSKNTKWKNMIADTTWYVGGMTRANGAQSNAKTAYNYEVGANKDVTTTVNAKIGLMYVSDYGFAAAPSAWTTILNNYKDATIKNENWLYIGLYEWTISRRSGDSGAAFYVDVVGYVYVDGVGYIRVLRPSFSLSSSIKFTSGEGTAVNPIRINLWLGIMHV
;
A
#
# COMPACT_ATOMS: atom_id res chain seq x y z
N MET A 1 55.80 14.98 24.55
CA MET A 1 55.64 14.84 23.08
C MET A 1 54.63 13.78 22.66
N GLU A 2 54.48 12.70 23.39
CA GLU A 2 53.51 11.62 23.02
C GLU A 2 52.05 12.02 23.04
N LYS A 3 51.58 12.78 24.05
CA LYS A 3 50.17 13.24 24.10
C LYS A 3 49.73 14.08 22.89
N LYS A 4 50.66 14.87 22.28
CA LYS A 4 50.33 15.64 21.06
C LYS A 4 50.20 14.74 19.81
N LYS A 5 50.98 13.65 19.73
CA LYS A 5 50.88 12.69 18.61
C LYS A 5 49.58 11.91 18.68
N THR A 6 49.17 11.46 19.87
CA THR A 6 47.88 10.72 20.06
C THR A 6 46.68 11.60 19.67
N VAL A 7 46.64 12.87 20.02
CA VAL A 7 45.58 13.82 19.63
C VAL A 7 45.56 14.02 18.11
N ILE A 8 46.71 14.13 17.46
CA ILE A 8 46.79 14.29 16.00
C ILE A 8 46.27 13.01 15.29
N TYR A 9 46.64 11.82 15.75
CA TYR A 9 46.15 10.56 15.19
C TYR A 9 44.65 10.39 15.40
N SER A 10 44.11 10.79 16.54
CA SER A 10 42.67 10.75 16.79
C SER A 10 41.89 11.70 15.87
N ILE A 11 42.42 12.90 15.61
CA ILE A 11 41.80 13.86 14.69
C ILE A 11 41.86 13.36 13.25
N VAL A 12 43.01 12.82 12.82
CA VAL A 12 43.14 12.21 11.47
C VAL A 12 42.19 11.04 11.28
N ALA A 13 42.03 10.15 12.29
CA ALA A 13 41.10 9.06 12.25
C ALA A 13 39.64 9.51 12.18
N LEU A 14 39.30 10.60 12.92
CA LEU A 14 37.96 11.19 12.90
C LEU A 14 37.63 11.84 11.55
N VAL A 15 38.60 12.53 10.96
CA VAL A 15 38.47 13.14 9.63
C VAL A 15 38.34 12.06 8.54
N ALA A 16 39.13 10.97 8.62
CA ALA A 16 39.03 9.85 7.71
C ALA A 16 37.68 9.13 7.82
N LEU A 17 37.16 8.95 9.04
CA LEU A 17 35.84 8.37 9.28
C LEU A 17 34.73 9.29 8.75
N ALA A 18 34.83 10.59 8.95
CA ALA A 18 33.88 11.56 8.42
C ALA A 18 33.87 11.58 6.88
N LEU A 19 35.04 11.49 6.24
CA LEU A 19 35.16 11.39 4.78
C LEU A 19 34.59 10.07 4.23
N LEU A 20 34.75 8.96 4.97
CA LEU A 20 34.14 7.68 4.62
C LEU A 20 32.60 7.72 4.72
N VAL A 21 32.06 8.34 5.79
CA VAL A 21 30.62 8.50 5.98
C VAL A 21 30.04 9.42 4.92
N VAL A 22 30.69 10.56 4.64
CA VAL A 22 30.26 11.50 3.59
C VAL A 22 30.34 10.84 2.21
N GLY A 23 31.41 10.08 1.93
CA GLY A 23 31.56 9.34 0.68
C GLY A 23 30.50 8.25 0.50
N ALA A 24 30.21 7.48 1.55
CA ALA A 24 29.15 6.45 1.53
C ALA A 24 27.78 7.09 1.42
N THR A 25 27.52 8.20 2.12
CA THR A 25 26.25 8.95 2.03
C THR A 25 26.11 9.59 0.66
N TYR A 26 27.16 10.16 0.10
CA TYR A 26 27.14 10.73 -1.25
C TYR A 26 26.90 9.65 -2.33
N ALA A 27 27.55 8.51 -2.21
CA ALA A 27 27.30 7.36 -3.10
C ALA A 27 25.87 6.82 -2.95
N TYR A 28 25.32 6.80 -1.74
CA TYR A 28 23.93 6.44 -1.47
C TYR A 28 22.95 7.43 -2.09
N PHE A 29 23.17 8.74 -1.93
CA PHE A 29 22.32 9.79 -2.51
C PHE A 29 22.45 9.89 -4.03
N GLN A 30 23.64 9.68 -4.61
CA GLN A 30 23.82 9.60 -6.06
C GLN A 30 23.08 8.39 -6.66
N ASN A 31 23.02 7.27 -5.92
CA ASN A 31 22.25 6.10 -6.34
C ASN A 31 20.72 6.27 -6.22
N GLN A 32 20.26 7.16 -5.31
CA GLN A 32 18.82 7.42 -5.15
C GLN A 32 18.27 8.55 -6.04
N TYR A 33 19.09 9.52 -6.45
CA TYR A 33 18.63 10.74 -7.13
C TYR A 33 19.49 11.16 -8.34
N GLY A 34 20.54 10.42 -8.64
CA GLY A 34 21.43 10.75 -9.75
C GLY A 34 20.87 10.30 -11.08
N SER A 35 20.76 11.22 -12.05
CA SER A 35 20.81 10.87 -13.45
C SER A 35 22.03 9.97 -13.67
N ALA A 36 21.83 8.80 -14.30
CA ALA A 36 22.91 7.88 -14.61
C ALA A 36 23.94 8.58 -15.52
N SER A 37 24.96 9.14 -14.92
CA SER A 37 26.20 9.41 -15.61
C SER A 37 27.06 8.17 -15.46
N ASN A 38 27.52 7.62 -16.58
CA ASN A 38 28.37 6.45 -16.71
C ASN A 38 29.47 6.42 -15.63
N ALA A 39 29.29 5.62 -14.59
CA ALA A 39 30.37 5.28 -13.69
C ALA A 39 30.97 3.96 -14.16
N ASP A 40 31.97 4.02 -15.03
CA ASP A 40 32.85 2.90 -15.33
C ASP A 40 33.66 2.53 -14.09
N VAL A 41 33.13 1.64 -13.27
CA VAL A 41 33.93 1.02 -12.21
C VAL A 41 34.73 -0.12 -12.84
N LYS A 42 35.97 0.17 -13.26
CA LYS A 42 36.93 -0.84 -13.71
C LYS A 42 37.54 -1.54 -12.50
N VAL A 43 36.96 -2.66 -12.09
CA VAL A 43 37.59 -3.56 -11.11
C VAL A 43 38.47 -4.55 -11.88
N THR A 44 39.79 -4.49 -11.67
CA THR A 44 40.79 -5.30 -12.40
C THR A 44 41.07 -6.67 -11.79
N THR A 45 40.50 -7.00 -10.63
CA THR A 45 40.56 -8.35 -10.02
C THR A 45 39.20 -8.73 -9.46
N TYR A 46 38.51 -9.63 -10.15
CA TYR A 46 37.20 -10.09 -9.75
C TYR A 46 37.36 -11.21 -8.70
N THR A 47 37.10 -10.87 -7.44
CA THR A 47 36.92 -11.85 -6.34
C THR A 47 35.45 -12.18 -6.11
N THR A 48 34.53 -11.46 -6.75
CA THR A 48 33.06 -11.60 -6.64
C THR A 48 32.41 -11.44 -8.01
N ASP A 49 31.21 -11.98 -8.16
CA ASP A 49 30.39 -11.74 -9.34
C ASP A 49 30.00 -10.26 -9.42
N VAL A 50 30.00 -9.72 -10.63
CA VAL A 50 29.74 -8.27 -10.87
C VAL A 50 28.49 -8.12 -11.71
N LEU A 51 27.49 -7.43 -11.17
CA LEU A 51 26.28 -7.00 -11.88
C LEU A 51 26.35 -5.48 -12.08
N THR A 52 26.27 -5.05 -13.35
CA THR A 52 26.30 -3.63 -13.72
C THR A 52 25.09 -3.26 -14.55
N PHE A 53 24.70 -1.97 -14.50
CA PHE A 53 23.53 -1.44 -15.18
C PHE A 53 23.88 -0.20 -16.00
N GLU A 54 23.15 -0.02 -17.11
CA GLU A 54 23.26 1.13 -17.98
C GLU A 54 21.87 1.50 -18.52
N THR A 55 21.56 2.80 -18.63
CA THR A 55 20.34 3.31 -19.28
C THR A 55 20.69 4.40 -20.27
N GLY A 56 19.89 4.54 -21.31
CA GLY A 56 19.97 5.68 -22.23
C GLY A 56 19.28 6.93 -21.67
N ASP A 57 19.17 7.95 -22.53
CA ASP A 57 18.57 9.24 -22.18
C ASP A 57 17.07 9.13 -21.87
N ALA A 58 16.54 10.16 -21.19
CA ALA A 58 15.11 10.28 -20.93
C ALA A 58 14.32 10.43 -22.24
N ILE A 59 13.14 9.80 -22.28
CA ILE A 59 12.19 9.95 -23.38
C ILE A 59 11.37 11.22 -23.15
N ASN A 60 11.33 12.10 -24.16
CA ASN A 60 10.52 13.32 -24.17
C ASN A 60 9.67 13.35 -25.43
N ILE A 61 8.35 13.53 -25.26
CA ILE A 61 7.38 13.65 -26.37
C ILE A 61 6.52 14.88 -26.08
N SER A 62 6.38 15.76 -27.06
CA SER A 62 5.48 16.91 -26.99
C SER A 62 4.55 16.91 -28.20
N ALA A 63 3.32 17.33 -28.01
CA ALA A 63 2.33 17.53 -29.06
C ALA A 63 2.15 19.03 -29.30
N ASP A 64 2.27 19.44 -30.53
CA ASP A 64 1.94 20.77 -31.03
C ASP A 64 0.76 20.70 -32.00
N GLN A 65 0.36 21.85 -32.55
CA GLN A 65 -0.74 21.92 -33.48
C GLN A 65 -0.52 21.12 -34.78
N GLU A 66 0.75 20.92 -35.19
CA GLU A 66 1.09 20.14 -36.37
C GLU A 66 1.14 18.63 -36.08
N THR A 67 1.25 18.21 -34.83
CA THR A 67 1.39 16.80 -34.45
C THR A 67 0.24 15.94 -34.97
N PHE A 68 -0.97 16.47 -34.88
CA PHE A 68 -2.20 15.76 -35.26
C PHE A 68 -2.72 16.15 -36.65
N ALA A 69 -1.92 16.87 -37.46
CA ALA A 69 -2.31 17.20 -38.82
C ALA A 69 -2.44 15.96 -39.71
N GLN A 70 -3.43 15.96 -40.59
CA GLN A 70 -3.68 14.85 -41.50
C GLN A 70 -2.42 14.50 -42.32
N GLY A 71 -2.10 13.21 -42.39
CA GLY A 71 -0.93 12.70 -43.11
C GLY A 71 0.40 12.78 -42.35
N LYS A 72 0.43 13.37 -41.14
CA LYS A 72 1.57 13.23 -40.22
C LYS A 72 1.62 11.80 -39.65
N GLY A 73 2.78 11.38 -39.21
CA GLY A 73 2.97 10.08 -38.55
C GLY A 73 2.93 10.20 -37.03
N ASN A 74 3.09 9.07 -36.40
CA ASN A 74 3.24 8.99 -34.96
C ASN A 74 4.50 9.72 -34.49
N ARG A 75 4.50 10.23 -33.26
CA ARG A 75 5.73 10.73 -32.61
C ARG A 75 6.25 9.67 -31.65
N THR A 76 7.53 9.35 -31.75
CA THR A 76 8.17 8.32 -30.94
C THR A 76 9.37 8.87 -30.20
N GLY A 77 9.60 8.36 -28.99
CA GLY A 77 10.85 8.50 -28.26
C GLY A 77 11.32 7.11 -27.84
N SER A 78 12.62 6.85 -27.95
CA SER A 78 13.20 5.56 -27.61
C SER A 78 14.41 5.72 -26.71
N THR A 79 14.62 4.74 -25.83
CA THR A 79 15.79 4.62 -24.96
C THR A 79 16.11 3.15 -24.76
N PHE A 80 17.16 2.84 -23.99
CA PHE A 80 17.54 1.46 -23.70
C PHE A 80 17.84 1.27 -22.21
N ALA A 81 17.76 0.02 -21.77
CA ALA A 81 18.30 -0.43 -20.50
C ALA A 81 19.11 -1.70 -20.69
N ARG A 82 20.23 -1.80 -20.00
CA ARG A 82 21.14 -2.92 -20.08
C ARG A 82 21.54 -3.40 -18.69
N ALA A 83 21.45 -4.72 -18.46
CA ALA A 83 22.03 -5.42 -17.32
C ALA A 83 23.19 -6.30 -17.82
N THR A 84 24.32 -6.25 -17.15
CA THR A 84 25.47 -7.11 -17.46
C THR A 84 25.90 -7.87 -16.21
N LEU A 85 25.84 -9.19 -16.23
CA LEU A 85 26.35 -10.05 -15.20
C LEU A 85 27.65 -10.71 -15.66
N GLN A 86 28.69 -10.56 -14.86
CA GLN A 86 30.00 -11.18 -15.06
C GLN A 86 30.33 -12.07 -13.85
N ALA A 87 30.49 -13.37 -14.07
CA ALA A 87 30.95 -14.29 -13.04
C ALA A 87 32.40 -13.99 -12.63
N ASN A 88 32.74 -14.31 -11.38
CA ASN A 88 34.06 -14.04 -10.79
C ASN A 88 35.21 -14.79 -11.45
N ASN A 89 34.92 -15.77 -12.28
CA ASN A 89 35.90 -16.56 -13.05
C ASN A 89 35.34 -16.85 -14.45
N LYS A 90 36.21 -17.00 -15.46
CA LYS A 90 35.85 -17.31 -16.85
C LYS A 90 35.14 -18.65 -17.04
N THR A 91 35.22 -19.55 -16.07
CA THR A 91 34.63 -20.90 -16.11
C THR A 91 33.42 -21.03 -15.17
N ASN A 92 33.17 -20.05 -14.33
CA ASN A 92 32.07 -20.10 -13.37
C ASN A 92 30.75 -19.61 -13.99
N THR A 93 29.66 -20.08 -13.42
CA THR A 93 28.32 -19.55 -13.62
C THR A 93 27.97 -18.62 -12.47
N ALA A 94 27.18 -17.60 -12.76
CA ALA A 94 26.62 -16.68 -11.76
C ALA A 94 25.15 -16.44 -12.04
N THR A 95 24.38 -16.18 -11.00
CA THR A 95 22.98 -15.80 -11.11
C THR A 95 22.73 -14.61 -10.20
N ALA A 96 21.97 -13.63 -10.69
CA ALA A 96 21.57 -12.44 -9.95
C ALA A 96 20.18 -11.99 -10.39
N ASN A 97 19.57 -11.14 -9.59
CA ASN A 97 18.27 -10.56 -9.90
C ASN A 97 18.37 -9.03 -9.99
N TYR A 98 17.50 -8.44 -10.80
CA TYR A 98 17.40 -7.00 -10.92
C TYR A 98 15.96 -6.53 -11.14
N TYR A 99 15.75 -5.23 -11.01
CA TYR A 99 14.49 -4.53 -11.18
C TYR A 99 14.67 -3.46 -12.24
N MET A 100 13.63 -3.28 -13.07
CA MET A 100 13.60 -2.21 -14.07
C MET A 100 12.28 -1.46 -13.99
N TYR A 101 12.37 -0.13 -14.04
CA TYR A 101 11.22 0.76 -13.94
C TYR A 101 11.28 1.84 -15.01
N LEU A 102 10.09 2.26 -15.46
CA LEU A 102 9.89 3.52 -16.17
C LEU A 102 9.35 4.55 -15.17
N ASN A 103 10.13 5.58 -14.87
CA ASN A 103 9.69 6.70 -14.05
C ASN A 103 9.10 7.79 -14.97
N ILE A 104 7.78 7.95 -14.97
CA ILE A 104 7.07 8.99 -15.72
C ILE A 104 7.07 10.26 -14.87
N GLU A 105 7.94 11.20 -15.21
CA GLU A 105 8.11 12.48 -14.49
C GLU A 105 7.01 13.48 -14.83
N ASN A 106 6.54 13.45 -16.08
CA ASN A 106 5.41 14.24 -16.54
C ASN A 106 4.62 13.47 -17.59
N ASN A 107 3.30 13.47 -17.45
CA ASN A 107 2.38 13.02 -18.49
C ASN A 107 1.08 13.84 -18.36
N THR A 108 0.81 14.64 -19.39
CA THR A 108 -0.40 15.47 -19.45
C THR A 108 -1.38 14.99 -20.51
N PHE A 109 -1.04 13.94 -21.28
CA PHE A 109 -1.94 13.34 -22.26
C PHE A 109 -3.19 12.73 -21.64
N THR A 110 -4.27 12.70 -22.41
CA THR A 110 -5.55 12.11 -22.02
C THR A 110 -6.16 11.40 -23.22
N TYR A 111 -7.10 10.49 -22.97
CA TYR A 111 -7.92 9.94 -24.06
C TYR A 111 -8.74 11.06 -24.71
N THR A 112 -8.62 11.23 -26.01
CA THR A 112 -9.43 12.16 -26.80
C THR A 112 -10.67 11.46 -27.36
N ASN A 113 -10.62 10.14 -27.47
CA ASN A 113 -11.76 9.28 -27.75
C ASN A 113 -11.83 8.19 -26.68
N THR A 114 -13.04 7.92 -26.15
CA THR A 114 -13.25 7.01 -25.03
C THR A 114 -12.64 5.63 -25.27
N GLY A 115 -11.71 5.24 -24.40
CA GLY A 115 -11.08 3.91 -24.42
C GLY A 115 -10.05 3.68 -25.53
N THR A 116 -9.71 4.71 -26.33
CA THR A 116 -8.67 4.57 -27.37
C THR A 116 -7.33 5.10 -26.86
N PRO A 117 -6.30 4.25 -26.71
CA PRO A 117 -4.98 4.65 -26.22
C PRO A 117 -4.27 5.66 -27.12
N GLU A 118 -3.66 6.67 -26.50
CA GLU A 118 -2.90 7.72 -27.16
C GLU A 118 -1.39 7.52 -27.04
N LEU A 119 -0.91 6.99 -25.89
CA LEU A 119 0.48 6.67 -25.63
C LEU A 119 0.66 5.17 -25.46
N ILE A 120 1.48 4.58 -26.33
CA ILE A 120 1.80 3.15 -26.32
C ILE A 120 3.26 2.95 -25.92
N LEU A 121 3.49 2.18 -24.86
CA LEU A 121 4.79 1.72 -24.41
C LEU A 121 5.12 0.36 -25.04
N GLN A 122 6.26 0.28 -25.72
CA GLN A 122 6.81 -0.97 -26.23
C GLN A 122 8.12 -1.28 -25.52
N VAL A 123 8.29 -2.52 -25.09
CA VAL A 123 9.52 -3.06 -24.51
C VAL A 123 9.94 -4.25 -25.35
N VAL A 124 11.12 -4.19 -25.94
CA VAL A 124 11.65 -5.23 -26.83
C VAL A 124 12.98 -5.74 -26.30
N ASP A 125 13.09 -7.03 -26.08
CA ASP A 125 14.38 -7.68 -25.82
C ASP A 125 15.24 -7.61 -27.08
N LYS A 126 16.36 -6.92 -27.00
CA LYS A 126 17.24 -6.68 -28.14
C LYS A 126 17.97 -7.94 -28.59
N THR A 127 18.16 -8.91 -27.69
CA THR A 127 18.87 -10.16 -28.00
C THR A 127 18.00 -11.11 -28.81
N SER A 128 16.75 -11.28 -28.41
CA SER A 128 15.78 -12.15 -29.10
C SER A 128 14.96 -11.44 -30.17
N GLY A 129 14.90 -10.11 -30.13
CA GLY A 129 14.00 -9.30 -30.96
C GLY A 129 12.53 -9.40 -30.56
N ASN A 130 12.20 -10.13 -29.48
CA ASN A 130 10.83 -10.37 -29.07
C ASN A 130 10.28 -9.20 -28.21
N PRO A 131 9.02 -8.80 -28.43
CA PRO A 131 8.36 -7.86 -27.53
C PRO A 131 8.01 -8.52 -26.20
N VAL A 132 8.11 -7.76 -25.12
CA VAL A 132 7.48 -8.09 -23.84
C VAL A 132 5.98 -7.83 -23.99
N THR A 133 5.16 -8.82 -23.68
CA THR A 133 3.70 -8.76 -23.86
C THR A 133 2.91 -8.82 -22.54
N SER A 134 3.62 -8.89 -21.41
CA SER A 134 3.01 -8.88 -20.08
C SER A 134 3.83 -7.99 -19.14
N ILE A 135 3.20 -6.96 -18.58
CA ILE A 135 3.71 -6.11 -17.51
C ILE A 135 2.56 -5.96 -16.51
N THR A 136 2.82 -6.25 -15.24
CA THR A 136 1.80 -6.18 -14.19
C THR A 136 1.22 -4.77 -14.09
N GLY A 137 -0.10 -4.66 -14.06
CA GLY A 137 -0.82 -3.38 -13.94
C GLY A 137 -0.91 -2.57 -15.23
N LEU A 138 -0.52 -3.13 -16.39
CA LEU A 138 -0.68 -2.53 -17.71
C LEU A 138 -1.44 -3.45 -18.67
N ASP A 139 -2.33 -2.85 -19.46
CA ASP A 139 -3.06 -3.54 -20.52
C ASP A 139 -2.23 -3.55 -21.81
N TYR A 140 -2.01 -4.75 -22.37
CA TYR A 140 -1.37 -4.92 -23.67
C TYR A 140 -2.42 -4.80 -24.77
N VAL A 141 -2.27 -3.79 -25.62
CA VAL A 141 -3.29 -3.40 -26.62
C VAL A 141 -2.69 -3.33 -28.01
N THR A 142 -3.54 -3.35 -29.02
CA THR A 142 -3.18 -3.03 -30.40
C THR A 142 -4.07 -1.91 -30.89
N VAL A 143 -3.48 -0.81 -31.34
CA VAL A 143 -4.17 0.34 -31.93
C VAL A 143 -3.78 0.51 -33.38
N THR A 144 -4.66 1.11 -34.17
CA THR A 144 -4.39 1.45 -35.58
C THR A 144 -4.29 2.96 -35.69
N ASP A 145 -3.20 3.45 -36.28
CA ASP A 145 -2.98 4.88 -36.53
C ASP A 145 -3.78 5.38 -37.76
N GLY A 146 -3.75 6.70 -38.00
CA GLY A 146 -4.40 7.33 -39.14
C GLY A 146 -3.84 6.93 -40.50
N LYS A 147 -2.76 6.15 -40.56
CA LYS A 147 -2.15 5.58 -41.79
C LYS A 147 -2.42 4.08 -41.93
N ASN A 148 -3.33 3.53 -41.12
CA ASN A 148 -3.63 2.09 -41.05
C ASN A 148 -2.44 1.22 -40.62
N THR A 149 -1.48 1.78 -39.84
CA THR A 149 -0.40 1.00 -39.24
C THR A 149 -0.84 0.50 -37.86
N SER A 150 -0.70 -0.79 -37.61
CA SER A 150 -0.98 -1.39 -36.31
C SER A 150 0.21 -1.23 -35.37
N ILE A 151 -0.05 -0.76 -34.13
CA ILE A 151 0.95 -0.56 -33.08
C ILE A 151 0.48 -1.37 -31.88
N SER A 152 1.30 -2.35 -31.45
CA SER A 152 1.03 -3.17 -30.28
C SER A 152 1.97 -2.81 -29.14
N GLY A 153 1.44 -2.75 -27.92
CA GLY A 153 2.20 -2.41 -26.71
C GLY A 153 1.28 -2.14 -25.54
N PHE A 154 1.80 -1.53 -24.49
CA PHE A 154 1.06 -1.25 -23.27
C PHE A 154 0.47 0.16 -23.30
N ASP A 155 -0.78 0.29 -22.91
CA ASP A 155 -1.42 1.59 -22.76
C ASP A 155 -0.89 2.32 -21.52
N ILE A 156 -0.26 3.47 -21.76
CA ILE A 156 0.24 4.38 -20.71
C ILE A 156 -0.33 5.80 -20.84
N THR A 157 -1.45 5.96 -21.55
CA THR A 157 -2.02 7.27 -21.93
C THR A 157 -2.18 8.20 -20.73
N THR A 158 -2.65 7.70 -19.59
CA THR A 158 -2.86 8.51 -18.38
C THR A 158 -1.95 8.13 -17.22
N LYS A 159 -1.04 7.19 -17.43
CA LYS A 159 -0.15 6.70 -16.37
C LYS A 159 0.87 7.77 -15.96
N LYS A 160 1.19 7.80 -14.67
CA LYS A 160 2.15 8.73 -14.03
C LYS A 160 2.98 7.99 -12.98
N GLY A 161 4.12 8.57 -12.63
CA GLY A 161 4.99 8.01 -11.60
C GLY A 161 5.75 6.77 -12.06
N LEU A 162 6.05 5.86 -11.16
CA LEU A 162 6.90 4.72 -11.39
C LEU A 162 6.09 3.51 -11.86
N ILE A 163 6.45 2.98 -13.02
CA ILE A 163 5.91 1.73 -13.57
C ILE A 163 6.99 0.67 -13.49
N ALA A 164 6.72 -0.47 -12.86
CA ALA A 164 7.62 -1.61 -12.86
C ALA A 164 7.54 -2.34 -14.21
N LEU A 165 8.64 -2.34 -14.97
CA LEU A 165 8.77 -3.09 -16.22
C LEU A 165 9.18 -4.53 -15.94
N PHE A 166 10.14 -4.71 -15.01
CA PHE A 166 10.55 -6.01 -14.50
C PHE A 166 10.71 -5.98 -12.99
N LEU A 167 10.13 -6.96 -12.34
CA LEU A 167 10.26 -7.20 -10.91
C LEU A 167 11.04 -8.48 -10.68
N ASN A 168 12.16 -8.38 -9.95
CA ASN A 168 12.99 -9.52 -9.57
C ASN A 168 13.41 -10.40 -10.76
N LYS A 169 13.76 -9.76 -11.89
CA LYS A 169 14.17 -10.50 -13.09
C LYS A 169 15.51 -11.16 -12.89
N GLU A 170 15.56 -12.46 -13.12
CA GLU A 170 16.80 -13.23 -13.05
C GLU A 170 17.65 -13.03 -14.31
N ILE A 171 18.95 -12.87 -14.10
CA ILE A 171 19.99 -12.92 -15.13
C ILE A 171 21.03 -13.98 -14.75
N SER A 172 21.35 -14.87 -15.67
CA SER A 172 22.34 -15.95 -15.46
C SER A 172 23.50 -15.78 -16.45
N ALA A 173 24.71 -15.86 -15.94
CA ALA A 173 25.94 -15.70 -16.71
C ALA A 173 26.81 -16.97 -16.73
N SER A 174 27.45 -17.25 -17.90
CA SER A 174 28.43 -18.34 -18.06
C SER A 174 29.45 -17.94 -19.16
N PRO A 175 30.54 -17.25 -18.85
CA PRO A 175 30.86 -16.48 -17.65
C PRO A 175 30.28 -15.06 -17.66
N LYS A 176 29.70 -14.62 -18.79
CA LYS A 176 29.16 -13.26 -18.96
C LYS A 176 27.87 -13.32 -19.75
N THR A 177 26.88 -12.57 -19.27
CA THR A 177 25.61 -12.32 -20.00
C THR A 177 25.30 -10.82 -20.03
N ILE A 178 24.77 -10.37 -21.15
CA ILE A 178 24.24 -9.02 -21.33
C ILE A 178 22.79 -9.18 -21.73
N GLU A 179 21.88 -8.59 -20.94
CA GLU A 179 20.48 -8.40 -21.32
C GLU A 179 20.27 -6.93 -21.64
N GLU A 180 19.74 -6.65 -22.81
CA GLU A 180 19.47 -5.28 -23.27
C GLU A 180 18.06 -5.19 -23.82
N TYR A 181 17.34 -4.15 -23.42
CA TYR A 181 15.98 -3.85 -23.84
C TYR A 181 15.92 -2.50 -24.51
N THR A 182 15.19 -2.44 -25.62
CA THR A 182 14.78 -1.17 -26.24
C THR A 182 13.39 -0.82 -25.74
N ILE A 183 13.25 0.39 -25.22
CA ILE A 183 11.99 0.93 -24.72
C ILE A 183 11.57 2.08 -25.63
N THR A 184 10.41 1.97 -26.26
CA THR A 184 9.86 2.98 -27.15
C THR A 184 8.50 3.42 -26.65
N ILE A 185 8.27 4.73 -26.61
CA ILE A 185 6.96 5.31 -26.35
C ILE A 185 6.49 6.00 -27.62
N THR A 186 5.28 5.67 -28.05
CA THR A 186 4.67 6.18 -29.26
C THR A 186 3.43 6.98 -28.91
N LEU A 187 3.41 8.28 -29.28
CA LEU A 187 2.19 9.06 -29.38
C LEU A 187 1.54 8.73 -30.73
N VAL A 188 0.38 8.10 -30.66
CA VAL A 188 -0.34 7.62 -31.84
C VAL A 188 -1.10 8.77 -32.48
N ASN A 189 -0.90 9.03 -33.77
CA ASN A 189 -1.71 9.96 -34.54
C ASN A 189 -2.88 9.20 -35.18
N HIS A 190 -4.05 9.29 -34.57
CA HIS A 190 -5.26 8.61 -35.01
C HIS A 190 -5.97 9.32 -36.17
N SER A 191 -6.95 8.68 -36.77
CA SER A 191 -7.79 9.26 -37.82
C SER A 191 -8.90 10.19 -37.31
N PHE A 192 -9.08 10.29 -35.99
CA PHE A 192 -10.06 11.18 -35.33
C PHE A 192 -9.40 12.42 -34.71
N ASP A 193 -10.21 13.36 -34.25
CA ASP A 193 -9.73 14.61 -33.65
C ASP A 193 -9.04 14.37 -32.30
N GLN A 194 -7.76 14.76 -32.21
CA GLN A 194 -6.92 14.70 -31.04
C GLN A 194 -6.49 16.10 -30.54
N ASN A 195 -7.11 17.17 -30.98
CA ASN A 195 -6.73 18.55 -30.66
C ASN A 195 -6.74 18.85 -29.14
N ALA A 196 -7.51 18.11 -28.34
CA ALA A 196 -7.48 18.20 -26.88
C ALA A 196 -6.12 17.83 -26.27
N ASN A 197 -5.24 17.16 -27.02
CA ASN A 197 -3.88 16.83 -26.62
C ASN A 197 -2.83 17.83 -27.17
N THR A 198 -3.22 18.87 -27.88
CA THR A 198 -2.31 19.95 -28.32
C THR A 198 -1.71 20.68 -27.11
N GLY A 199 -0.40 20.91 -27.13
CA GLY A 199 0.35 21.54 -26.03
C GLY A 199 0.67 20.61 -24.86
N LYS A 200 0.28 19.33 -24.93
CA LYS A 200 0.58 18.33 -23.90
C LYS A 200 1.93 17.67 -24.14
N SER A 201 2.47 17.10 -23.08
CA SER A 201 3.79 16.48 -23.10
C SER A 201 3.88 15.26 -22.18
N PHE A 202 4.86 14.43 -22.53
CA PHE A 202 5.33 13.29 -21.75
C PHE A 202 6.85 13.43 -21.53
N SER A 203 7.31 13.12 -20.31
CA SER A 203 8.71 12.85 -20.02
C SER A 203 8.85 11.67 -19.09
N GLY A 204 9.81 10.80 -19.37
CA GLY A 204 10.07 9.64 -18.53
C GLY A 204 11.48 9.12 -18.72
N LYS A 205 12.03 8.50 -17.67
CA LYS A 205 13.36 7.89 -17.68
C LYS A 205 13.33 6.48 -17.13
N LEU A 206 14.29 5.66 -17.55
CA LEU A 206 14.46 4.32 -17.02
C LEU A 206 15.28 4.34 -15.73
N ILE A 207 14.93 3.43 -14.83
CA ILE A 207 15.72 3.09 -13.65
C ILE A 207 15.92 1.58 -13.69
N ILE A 208 17.18 1.13 -13.59
CA ILE A 208 17.53 -0.29 -13.49
C ILE A 208 18.50 -0.47 -12.33
N GLN A 209 18.22 -1.41 -11.44
CA GLN A 209 18.99 -1.58 -10.22
C GLN A 209 18.81 -2.96 -9.59
N LYS A 210 19.70 -3.31 -8.64
CA LYS A 210 19.69 -4.60 -7.93
C LYS A 210 18.57 -4.70 -6.89
N GLU A 211 18.27 -3.60 -6.22
CA GLU A 211 17.29 -3.57 -5.13
C GLU A 211 15.92 -3.10 -5.63
N LYS A 212 14.84 -3.64 -5.06
CA LYS A 212 13.49 -3.18 -5.35
C LYS A 212 13.29 -1.72 -4.90
N ILE A 213 12.71 -0.89 -5.76
CA ILE A 213 12.21 0.42 -5.33
C ILE A 213 10.91 0.18 -4.56
N VAL A 214 10.96 0.42 -3.27
CA VAL A 214 9.74 0.45 -2.44
C VAL A 214 9.13 1.83 -2.61
N GLN A 215 8.05 1.91 -3.36
CA GLN A 215 7.25 3.13 -3.43
C GLN A 215 6.47 3.28 -2.13
N THR A 216 6.56 4.47 -1.56
CA THR A 216 5.79 4.84 -0.38
C THR A 216 4.76 5.91 -0.74
N VAL A 217 3.76 6.10 0.10
CA VAL A 217 2.78 7.16 -0.11
C VAL A 217 3.44 8.55 -0.21
N ALA A 218 4.59 8.77 0.46
CA ALA A 218 5.35 10.02 0.38
C ALA A 218 5.98 10.29 -1.01
N ASN A 219 6.23 9.24 -1.80
CA ASN A 219 6.73 9.41 -3.17
C ASN A 219 5.62 9.82 -4.15
N ILE A 220 4.39 9.42 -3.87
CA ILE A 220 3.23 9.64 -4.76
C ILE A 220 2.47 10.91 -4.37
N CYS A 221 2.38 11.19 -3.07
CA CYS A 221 1.52 12.24 -2.52
C CYS A 221 2.29 13.49 -2.12
N LYS A 222 1.67 14.63 -2.39
CA LYS A 222 2.15 15.94 -1.92
C LYS A 222 1.35 16.37 -0.70
N ASN A 223 2.00 17.15 0.18
CA ASN A 223 1.31 17.79 1.29
C ASN A 223 0.06 18.56 0.80
N GLY A 224 -1.06 18.34 1.49
CA GLY A 224 -2.35 18.96 1.15
C GLY A 224 -3.22 18.17 0.16
N GLN A 225 -2.74 17.07 -0.42
CA GLN A 225 -3.58 16.20 -1.23
C GLN A 225 -4.55 15.37 -0.38
N SER A 226 -5.69 14.97 -0.96
CA SER A 226 -6.63 14.08 -0.30
C SER A 226 -5.97 12.74 0.05
N LEU A 227 -6.06 12.33 1.31
CA LEU A 227 -5.47 11.06 1.74
C LEU A 227 -6.07 9.87 1.00
N SER A 228 -7.40 9.85 0.78
CA SER A 228 -8.04 8.75 0.05
C SER A 228 -7.56 8.65 -1.40
N SER A 229 -7.40 9.80 -2.08
CA SER A 229 -6.84 9.83 -3.44
C SER A 229 -5.38 9.39 -3.48
N CYS A 230 -4.61 9.74 -2.44
CA CYS A 230 -3.23 9.29 -2.27
C CYS A 230 -3.12 7.78 -2.18
N ILE A 231 -3.92 7.17 -1.31
CA ILE A 231 -3.91 5.71 -1.15
C ILE A 231 -4.38 5.03 -2.43
N ALA A 232 -5.45 5.51 -3.06
CA ALA A 232 -5.93 4.95 -4.33
C ALA A 232 -4.87 5.04 -5.46
N ALA A 233 -4.05 6.09 -5.46
CA ALA A 233 -2.97 6.24 -6.44
C ALA A 233 -1.80 5.25 -6.24
N MET A 234 -1.75 4.54 -5.12
CA MET A 234 -0.79 3.45 -4.88
C MET A 234 -1.20 2.13 -5.58
N ASP A 235 -2.41 2.05 -6.15
CA ASP A 235 -2.87 0.89 -6.90
C ASP A 235 -1.94 0.56 -8.08
N GLY A 236 -1.57 -0.72 -8.21
CA GLY A 236 -0.58 -1.18 -9.20
C GLY A 236 0.88 -0.76 -8.89
N ILE A 237 1.12 -0.04 -7.80
CA ILE A 237 2.45 0.41 -7.34
C ILE A 237 2.82 -0.33 -6.05
N ASP A 238 1.93 -0.32 -5.06
CA ASP A 238 2.07 -1.07 -3.82
C ASP A 238 1.45 -2.46 -4.01
N GLU A 239 2.28 -3.48 -4.05
CA GLU A 239 1.86 -4.89 -4.24
C GLU A 239 0.98 -5.42 -3.10
N THR A 240 0.85 -4.67 -2.02
CA THR A 240 0.00 -5.02 -0.88
C THR A 240 -1.35 -4.29 -0.89
N LEU A 241 -1.57 -3.36 -1.84
CA LEU A 241 -2.84 -2.66 -2.03
C LEU A 241 -3.59 -3.25 -3.24
N TYR A 242 -4.83 -3.65 -3.03
CA TYR A 242 -5.66 -4.29 -4.06
C TYR A 242 -6.91 -3.47 -4.32
N HIS A 243 -7.20 -3.18 -5.59
CA HIS A 243 -8.44 -2.57 -6.03
C HIS A 243 -9.51 -3.65 -6.17
N HIS A 244 -10.48 -3.66 -5.27
CA HIS A 244 -11.56 -4.64 -5.21
C HIS A 244 -12.69 -4.31 -6.21
N ASP A 245 -12.34 -4.13 -7.48
CA ASP A 245 -13.28 -3.92 -8.57
C ASP A 245 -13.95 -5.23 -9.02
N ALA A 246 -14.72 -5.17 -10.10
CA ALA A 246 -15.39 -6.34 -10.66
C ALA A 246 -14.44 -7.38 -11.26
N ASN A 247 -13.20 -7.00 -11.60
CA ASN A 247 -12.20 -7.86 -12.24
C ASN A 247 -11.34 -8.61 -11.22
N LEU A 248 -11.24 -8.12 -9.98
CA LEU A 248 -10.45 -8.77 -8.95
C LEU A 248 -11.10 -10.07 -8.49
N THR A 249 -10.49 -11.19 -8.87
CA THR A 249 -10.97 -12.53 -8.50
C THR A 249 -11.05 -12.68 -6.98
N ASN A 250 -12.21 -13.11 -6.46
CA ASN A 250 -12.50 -13.27 -5.03
C ASN A 250 -12.41 -11.98 -4.18
N GLY A 251 -12.27 -10.81 -4.79
CA GLY A 251 -12.35 -9.51 -4.11
C GLY A 251 -13.78 -9.18 -3.66
N ALA A 252 -13.96 -8.08 -2.92
CA ALA A 252 -15.25 -7.60 -2.44
C ALA A 252 -16.19 -7.20 -3.60
N GLY A 253 -15.66 -6.66 -4.69
CA GLY A 253 -16.44 -6.18 -5.83
C GLY A 253 -17.14 -4.84 -5.56
N ASP A 254 -16.65 -4.06 -4.58
CA ASP A 254 -17.24 -2.81 -4.10
C ASP A 254 -16.46 -1.56 -4.55
N ASN A 255 -15.52 -1.75 -5.45
CA ASN A 255 -14.64 -0.70 -5.97
C ASN A 255 -13.77 -0.03 -4.88
N SER A 256 -13.55 -0.70 -3.75
CA SER A 256 -12.67 -0.25 -2.67
C SER A 256 -11.21 -0.59 -2.95
N TYR A 257 -10.29 0.11 -2.27
CA TYR A 257 -8.88 -0.25 -2.22
C TYR A 257 -8.57 -0.80 -0.84
N ARG A 258 -8.03 -2.02 -0.72
CA ARG A 258 -7.77 -2.69 0.57
C ARG A 258 -6.35 -3.21 0.64
N TYR A 259 -5.73 -3.01 1.81
CA TYR A 259 -4.42 -3.58 2.09
C TYR A 259 -4.52 -5.05 2.48
N ALA A 260 -3.63 -5.90 1.92
CA ALA A 260 -3.56 -7.34 2.17
C ALA A 260 -2.11 -7.82 2.25
N GLY A 261 -1.90 -9.01 2.82
CA GLY A 261 -0.58 -9.65 2.89
C GLY A 261 0.16 -9.44 4.21
N THR A 262 1.48 -9.63 4.20
CA THR A 262 2.27 -9.81 5.42
C THR A 262 2.45 -8.52 6.23
N ASN A 263 2.88 -7.45 5.62
CA ASN A 263 3.19 -6.21 6.35
C ASN A 263 3.16 -4.99 5.44
N PRO A 264 1.99 -4.54 5.02
CA PRO A 264 1.86 -3.35 4.18
C PRO A 264 2.35 -2.08 4.90
N ASN A 265 2.83 -1.10 4.11
CA ASN A 265 3.19 0.23 4.58
C ASN A 265 1.93 1.11 4.73
N ASN A 266 1.07 0.75 5.65
CA ASN A 266 -0.24 1.36 5.87
C ASN A 266 -0.43 1.99 7.26
N TYR A 267 0.67 2.33 7.95
CA TYR A 267 0.60 2.98 9.25
C TYR A 267 0.27 4.47 9.15
N VAL A 268 -0.58 4.93 10.05
CA VAL A 268 -0.98 6.34 10.23
C VAL A 268 -0.78 6.72 11.69
N CYS A 269 -0.22 7.90 11.95
CA CYS A 269 -0.22 8.49 13.29
C CYS A 269 -1.53 9.26 13.49
N PHE A 270 -2.35 8.83 14.46
CA PHE A 270 -3.62 9.44 14.78
C PHE A 270 -3.74 9.65 16.28
N GLY A 271 -4.13 10.82 16.70
CA GLY A 271 -4.25 11.16 18.13
C GLY A 271 -3.00 11.85 18.73
N SER A 272 -1.93 12.04 17.95
CA SER A 272 -0.72 12.77 18.38
C SER A 272 -0.10 13.58 17.24
N ASP A 273 0.39 14.77 17.59
CA ASP A 273 1.21 15.64 16.73
C ASP A 273 2.71 15.53 17.03
N ASP A 274 3.13 14.68 17.95
CA ASP A 274 4.53 14.49 18.31
C ASP A 274 5.37 14.09 17.09
N THR A 275 6.60 14.58 17.01
CA THR A 275 7.52 14.27 15.89
C THR A 275 7.69 12.76 15.74
N THR A 276 7.89 12.03 16.84
CA THR A 276 7.83 10.56 16.87
C THR A 276 6.42 10.16 17.28
N CYS A 277 5.75 9.34 16.47
CA CYS A 277 4.40 8.87 16.81
C CYS A 277 4.47 7.94 18.03
N PRO A 278 3.76 8.24 19.13
CA PRO A 278 3.66 7.30 20.23
C PRO A 278 3.02 5.98 19.76
N HIS A 279 3.46 4.86 20.32
CA HIS A 279 3.00 3.53 19.90
C HIS A 279 1.47 3.38 19.98
N GLU A 280 0.86 3.89 21.03
CA GLU A 280 -0.59 3.89 21.24
C GLU A 280 -1.36 4.77 20.23
N ASN A 281 -0.66 5.62 19.48
CA ASN A 281 -1.24 6.46 18.44
C ASN A 281 -0.97 5.93 17.02
N LEU A 282 -0.40 4.72 16.89
CA LEU A 282 -0.26 4.03 15.61
C LEU A 282 -1.59 3.37 15.23
N TYR A 283 -2.08 3.72 14.07
CA TYR A 283 -3.22 3.10 13.40
C TYR A 283 -2.76 2.51 12.08
N ARG A 284 -3.58 1.61 11.53
CA ARG A 284 -3.34 1.02 10.22
C ARG A 284 -4.53 1.28 9.30
N ILE A 285 -4.27 1.53 8.04
CA ILE A 285 -5.31 1.70 7.01
C ILE A 285 -5.80 0.32 6.61
N ILE A 286 -7.09 0.03 6.81
CA ILE A 286 -7.76 -1.14 6.24
C ILE A 286 -7.90 -0.95 4.73
N GLY A 287 -8.32 0.26 4.32
CA GLY A 287 -8.50 0.58 2.91
C GLY A 287 -9.15 1.94 2.69
N VAL A 288 -9.44 2.23 1.43
CA VAL A 288 -10.33 3.32 0.99
C VAL A 288 -11.65 2.68 0.60
N ILE A 289 -12.69 2.92 1.39
CA ILE A 289 -14.02 2.33 1.25
C ILE A 289 -15.03 3.47 1.15
N ASP A 290 -15.87 3.48 0.14
CA ASP A 290 -16.80 4.59 -0.15
C ASP A 290 -16.10 5.96 -0.18
N GLY A 291 -14.88 6.02 -0.74
CA GLY A 291 -14.07 7.22 -0.85
C GLY A 291 -13.47 7.72 0.47
N LYS A 292 -13.63 7.01 1.56
CA LYS A 292 -13.10 7.33 2.90
C LYS A 292 -12.03 6.36 3.32
N VAL A 293 -10.98 6.86 4.00
CA VAL A 293 -9.93 6.00 4.56
C VAL A 293 -10.44 5.39 5.86
N LYS A 294 -10.52 4.07 5.92
CA LYS A 294 -10.90 3.30 7.11
C LYS A 294 -9.65 2.92 7.89
N LEU A 295 -9.60 3.32 9.15
CA LEU A 295 -8.52 3.02 10.09
C LEU A 295 -8.93 1.97 11.11
N ILE A 296 -7.93 1.28 11.65
CA ILE A 296 -8.01 0.44 12.85
C ILE A 296 -6.80 0.71 13.73
N LEU A 297 -6.96 0.72 15.04
CA LEU A 297 -5.82 0.80 15.96
C LEU A 297 -4.84 -0.35 15.68
N ALA A 298 -3.55 -0.05 15.63
CA ALA A 298 -2.53 -1.05 15.25
C ALA A 298 -2.46 -2.20 16.27
N ASP A 299 -2.74 -1.90 17.53
CA ASP A 299 -2.66 -2.84 18.65
C ASP A 299 -3.97 -2.87 19.46
N GLY A 300 -4.05 -3.72 20.47
CA GLY A 300 -5.19 -3.71 21.41
C GLY A 300 -5.31 -2.38 22.16
N ALA A 301 -6.53 -1.87 22.31
CA ALA A 301 -6.75 -0.62 23.00
C ALA A 301 -6.40 -0.71 24.49
N THR A 302 -5.77 0.34 25.01
CA THR A 302 -5.42 0.44 26.43
C THR A 302 -6.63 0.79 27.31
N THR A 303 -6.50 0.54 28.59
CA THR A 303 -7.50 0.95 29.58
C THR A 303 -7.67 2.47 29.65
N ASP A 304 -6.62 3.24 29.34
CA ASP A 304 -6.70 4.71 29.26
C ASP A 304 -7.61 5.17 28.10
N MET A 305 -7.65 4.42 27.02
CA MET A 305 -8.50 4.70 25.85
C MET A 305 -9.97 4.33 26.10
N LEU A 306 -10.21 3.15 26.66
CA LEU A 306 -11.55 2.55 26.71
C LEU A 306 -12.18 2.58 28.11
N GLY A 307 -11.43 3.00 29.14
CA GLY A 307 -11.86 3.00 30.55
C GLY A 307 -11.82 1.61 31.17
N THR A 308 -11.97 1.60 32.50
CA THR A 308 -12.04 0.40 33.33
C THR A 308 -13.44 0.19 33.95
N ASN A 309 -14.44 0.86 33.39
CA ASN A 309 -15.84 0.73 33.76
C ASN A 309 -16.52 -0.40 32.94
N GLU A 310 -17.77 -0.24 32.62
CA GLU A 310 -18.65 -1.14 31.87
C GLU A 310 -17.96 -2.08 30.88
N GLY A 311 -18.15 -3.39 31.05
CA GLY A 311 -17.61 -4.43 30.18
C GLY A 311 -16.13 -4.78 30.39
N TYR A 312 -15.35 -3.92 31.04
CA TYR A 312 -13.97 -4.21 31.42
C TYR A 312 -13.89 -5.31 32.49
N VAL A 313 -12.87 -6.16 32.38
CA VAL A 313 -12.61 -7.21 33.37
C VAL A 313 -11.20 -7.12 33.95
N ASN A 314 -10.18 -7.14 33.07
CA ASN A 314 -8.77 -7.02 33.45
C ASN A 314 -7.92 -6.68 32.22
N THR A 315 -6.62 -6.50 32.40
CA THR A 315 -5.65 -6.36 31.30
C THR A 315 -5.23 -7.74 30.76
N TYR A 316 -4.57 -7.73 29.62
CA TYR A 316 -4.09 -8.99 28.99
C TYR A 316 -2.96 -9.63 29.81
N GLY A 317 -2.04 -8.82 30.30
CA GLY A 317 -0.89 -9.23 31.10
C GLY A 317 0.26 -9.78 30.25
N SER A 318 0.15 -11.00 29.70
CA SER A 318 1.15 -11.62 28.84
C SER A 318 0.51 -12.57 27.83
N SER A 319 1.17 -12.76 26.69
CA SER A 319 0.77 -13.74 25.66
C SER A 319 1.98 -14.11 24.80
N SER A 320 2.27 -15.40 24.67
CA SER A 320 3.31 -15.91 23.78
C SER A 320 2.93 -15.83 22.29
N SER A 321 1.65 -15.71 21.98
CA SER A 321 1.14 -15.60 20.60
C SER A 321 1.12 -14.18 20.07
N TYR A 322 1.30 -13.18 20.95
CA TYR A 322 1.19 -11.78 20.61
C TYR A 322 2.23 -11.35 19.56
N LYS A 323 1.78 -10.65 18.53
CA LYS A 323 2.58 -10.19 17.39
C LYS A 323 2.76 -8.67 17.35
N GLY A 324 2.02 -7.92 18.18
CA GLY A 324 2.17 -6.48 18.29
C GLY A 324 3.34 -6.07 19.19
N ASN A 325 3.52 -4.77 19.35
CA ASN A 325 4.58 -4.17 20.15
C ASN A 325 4.04 -3.37 21.35
N GLY A 326 2.72 -3.42 21.60
CA GLY A 326 2.08 -2.72 22.71
C GLY A 326 2.38 -3.36 24.06
N ASP A 327 2.20 -2.56 25.11
CA ASP A 327 2.32 -3.02 26.49
C ASP A 327 1.06 -3.81 26.90
N LEU A 328 1.16 -5.13 26.90
CA LEU A 328 0.04 -6.03 27.26
C LEU A 328 -0.51 -5.78 28.68
N THR A 329 0.27 -5.17 29.57
CA THR A 329 -0.21 -4.82 30.93
C THR A 329 -1.18 -3.64 30.93
N LYS A 330 -1.24 -2.88 29.82
CA LYS A 330 -2.16 -1.76 29.60
C LYS A 330 -3.34 -2.11 28.69
N ILE A 331 -3.20 -3.14 27.86
CA ILE A 331 -4.26 -3.58 26.93
C ILE A 331 -5.40 -4.22 27.73
N GLY A 332 -6.59 -3.60 27.63
CA GLY A 332 -7.79 -4.05 28.35
C GLY A 332 -8.49 -5.21 27.67
N LYS A 333 -9.08 -6.11 28.47
CA LYS A 333 -10.01 -7.16 28.01
C LYS A 333 -11.44 -6.80 28.41
N TYR A 334 -12.32 -6.84 27.43
CA TYR A 334 -13.70 -6.36 27.52
C TYR A 334 -14.69 -7.44 27.07
N LYS A 335 -15.87 -7.46 27.71
CA LYS A 335 -17.03 -8.14 27.15
C LYS A 335 -17.53 -7.39 25.94
N TRP A 336 -17.99 -8.09 24.91
CA TRP A 336 -18.67 -7.46 23.79
C TRP A 336 -19.92 -6.72 24.21
N ASN A 337 -20.69 -7.33 25.13
CA ASN A 337 -21.77 -6.70 25.88
C ASN A 337 -21.80 -7.23 27.32
N LYS A 338 -22.17 -6.39 28.28
CA LYS A 338 -22.34 -6.82 29.69
C LYS A 338 -23.59 -7.64 29.89
N THR A 339 -24.61 -7.41 29.05
CA THR A 339 -25.83 -8.22 29.00
C THR A 339 -25.60 -9.41 28.07
N SER A 340 -26.44 -10.44 28.19
CA SER A 340 -26.28 -11.66 27.35
C SER A 340 -26.93 -11.53 25.99
N ASP A 341 -27.01 -10.31 25.41
CA ASP A 341 -27.55 -10.08 24.08
C ASP A 341 -26.51 -9.43 23.15
N ASN A 342 -26.61 -9.71 21.85
CA ASN A 342 -25.70 -9.22 20.81
C ASN A 342 -26.26 -8.03 20.03
N THR A 343 -27.09 -7.21 20.64
CA THR A 343 -27.59 -5.97 20.04
C THR A 343 -26.52 -4.89 20.10
N TRP A 344 -25.91 -4.56 18.96
CA TRP A 344 -24.80 -3.59 18.88
C TRP A 344 -25.20 -2.20 19.38
N SER A 345 -26.39 -1.71 19.01
CA SER A 345 -26.85 -0.36 19.36
C SER A 345 -26.86 -0.10 20.90
N THR A 346 -27.07 -1.12 21.70
CA THR A 346 -27.13 -1.05 23.16
C THR A 346 -25.94 -1.71 23.85
N SER A 347 -25.02 -2.31 23.11
CA SER A 347 -23.87 -2.99 23.69
C SER A 347 -22.96 -2.02 24.44
N THR A 348 -22.38 -2.49 25.56
CA THR A 348 -21.41 -1.71 26.34
C THR A 348 -20.19 -1.33 25.54
N THR A 349 -19.71 -2.21 24.66
CA THR A 349 -18.61 -1.90 23.76
C THR A 349 -18.93 -0.70 22.88
N ASN A 350 -20.10 -0.67 22.23
CA ASN A 350 -20.47 0.46 21.37
C ASN A 350 -20.69 1.74 22.18
N THR A 351 -21.60 1.70 23.14
CA THR A 351 -22.12 2.92 23.78
C THR A 351 -21.14 3.53 24.77
N THR A 352 -20.48 2.70 25.60
CA THR A 352 -19.59 3.17 26.64
C THR A 352 -18.12 3.20 26.22
N ASN A 353 -17.57 2.05 25.80
CA ASN A 353 -16.13 1.96 25.57
C ASN A 353 -15.69 2.73 24.31
N LEU A 354 -16.40 2.55 23.19
CA LEU A 354 -16.01 3.15 21.90
C LEU A 354 -16.56 4.57 21.72
N ASN A 355 -17.86 4.78 21.82
CA ASN A 355 -18.48 6.06 21.47
C ASN A 355 -18.66 7.02 22.64
N THR A 356 -18.20 6.69 23.84
CA THR A 356 -18.07 7.60 24.98
C THR A 356 -16.62 7.71 25.42
N ASN A 357 -16.03 6.66 25.99
CA ASN A 357 -14.70 6.72 26.60
C ASN A 357 -13.61 7.02 25.57
N TYR A 358 -13.57 6.30 24.44
CA TYR A 358 -12.56 6.52 23.41
C TYR A 358 -12.68 7.90 22.75
N LEU A 359 -13.90 8.38 22.48
CA LEU A 359 -14.08 9.74 21.96
C LEU A 359 -13.67 10.82 22.97
N THR A 360 -13.91 10.59 24.26
CA THR A 360 -13.42 11.47 25.34
C THR A 360 -11.90 11.45 25.44
N TYR A 361 -11.28 10.28 25.31
CA TYR A 361 -9.82 10.15 25.25
C TYR A 361 -9.23 10.95 24.10
N LEU A 362 -9.79 10.85 22.89
CA LEU A 362 -9.33 11.63 21.74
C LEU A 362 -9.50 13.15 21.95
N ASP A 363 -10.64 13.56 22.52
CA ASP A 363 -10.91 14.96 22.88
C ASP A 363 -9.88 15.51 23.88
N SER A 364 -9.49 14.70 24.86
CA SER A 364 -8.48 15.09 25.87
C SER A 364 -7.09 15.30 25.25
N LYS A 365 -6.77 14.67 24.13
CA LYS A 365 -5.53 14.90 23.39
C LYS A 365 -5.63 16.17 22.54
N ASN A 366 -6.65 16.31 21.75
CA ASN A 366 -7.04 17.50 20.99
C ASN A 366 -8.37 17.20 20.26
N THR A 367 -9.35 18.09 20.37
CA THR A 367 -10.66 17.98 19.71
C THR A 367 -10.59 17.76 18.19
N LYS A 368 -9.51 18.22 17.53
CA LYS A 368 -9.32 18.00 16.09
C LYS A 368 -9.38 16.51 15.71
N TRP A 369 -8.84 15.60 16.53
CA TRP A 369 -8.79 14.18 16.23
C TRP A 369 -10.18 13.57 16.11
N LYS A 370 -11.07 13.88 17.07
CA LYS A 370 -12.47 13.48 17.02
C LYS A 370 -13.20 14.05 15.80
N ASN A 371 -12.88 15.28 15.40
CA ASN A 371 -13.48 15.97 14.26
C ASN A 371 -13.03 15.41 12.91
N MET A 372 -11.88 14.71 12.87
CA MET A 372 -11.40 14.00 11.68
C MET A 372 -12.19 12.72 11.40
N ILE A 373 -12.92 12.19 12.38
CA ILE A 373 -13.67 10.94 12.26
C ILE A 373 -15.05 11.23 11.68
N ALA A 374 -15.37 10.58 10.58
CA ALA A 374 -16.68 10.67 9.94
C ALA A 374 -17.76 9.96 10.75
N ASP A 375 -18.97 10.48 10.73
CA ASP A 375 -20.13 9.71 11.12
C ASP A 375 -20.36 8.60 10.09
N THR A 376 -20.55 7.37 10.59
CA THR A 376 -20.59 6.17 9.75
C THR A 376 -21.83 5.36 10.07
N THR A 377 -22.54 4.92 9.06
CA THR A 377 -23.61 3.92 9.20
C THR A 377 -22.98 2.53 9.24
N TRP A 378 -23.04 1.90 10.41
CA TRP A 378 -22.58 0.54 10.61
C TRP A 378 -23.73 -0.44 10.38
N TYR A 379 -23.56 -1.41 9.49
CA TYR A 379 -24.49 -2.52 9.29
C TYR A 379 -24.20 -3.60 10.34
N VAL A 380 -25.13 -3.83 11.23
CA VAL A 380 -24.94 -4.69 12.41
C VAL A 380 -26.01 -5.79 12.51
N GLY A 381 -26.66 -6.11 11.41
CA GLY A 381 -27.61 -7.22 11.31
C GLY A 381 -26.99 -8.59 11.53
N GLY A 382 -25.68 -8.69 11.26
CA GLY A 382 -24.91 -9.91 11.50
C GLY A 382 -25.13 -10.98 10.43
N MET A 383 -24.55 -12.14 10.67
CA MET A 383 -24.61 -13.30 9.76
C MET A 383 -24.65 -14.61 10.54
N THR A 384 -25.04 -15.70 9.88
CA THR A 384 -24.94 -17.03 10.46
C THR A 384 -23.48 -17.48 10.55
N ARG A 385 -23.19 -18.49 11.36
CA ARG A 385 -21.85 -19.10 11.41
C ARG A 385 -21.44 -19.68 10.07
N ALA A 386 -22.39 -20.21 9.29
CA ALA A 386 -22.15 -20.77 7.96
C ALA A 386 -21.67 -19.68 6.97
N ASN A 387 -22.25 -18.47 7.03
CA ASN A 387 -21.93 -17.35 6.17
C ASN A 387 -20.72 -16.54 6.66
N GLY A 388 -20.30 -16.73 7.90
CA GLY A 388 -19.12 -16.11 8.51
C GLY A 388 -17.95 -17.07 8.66
N ALA A 389 -17.73 -17.63 9.86
CA ALA A 389 -16.55 -18.46 10.17
C ALA A 389 -16.37 -19.68 9.25
N GLN A 390 -17.46 -20.26 8.72
CA GLN A 390 -17.44 -21.43 7.83
C GLN A 390 -17.48 -21.07 6.34
N SER A 391 -17.24 -19.80 5.99
CA SER A 391 -17.17 -19.32 4.62
C SER A 391 -15.90 -18.48 4.41
N ASN A 392 -15.68 -18.04 3.17
CA ASN A 392 -14.55 -17.19 2.79
C ASN A 392 -14.84 -15.69 3.03
N ALA A 393 -13.80 -14.84 2.85
CA ALA A 393 -13.89 -13.39 3.07
C ALA A 393 -15.01 -12.72 2.25
N LYS A 394 -15.15 -13.08 0.96
CA LYS A 394 -16.18 -12.51 0.07
C LYS A 394 -17.61 -12.86 0.52
N THR A 395 -17.83 -14.09 0.96
CA THR A 395 -19.13 -14.48 1.49
C THR A 395 -19.46 -13.73 2.78
N ALA A 396 -18.52 -13.66 3.72
CA ALA A 396 -18.70 -12.86 4.94
C ALA A 396 -19.01 -11.38 4.59
N TYR A 397 -18.26 -10.77 3.70
CA TYR A 397 -18.49 -9.41 3.21
C TYR A 397 -19.92 -9.22 2.68
N ASN A 398 -20.40 -10.15 1.86
CA ASN A 398 -21.74 -10.04 1.25
C ASN A 398 -22.85 -9.98 2.33
N TYR A 399 -22.72 -10.69 3.43
CA TYR A 399 -23.70 -10.69 4.52
C TYR A 399 -23.48 -9.56 5.54
N GLU A 400 -22.28 -9.00 5.64
CA GLU A 400 -21.99 -7.89 6.54
C GLU A 400 -22.36 -6.54 5.94
N VAL A 401 -21.82 -6.24 4.75
CA VAL A 401 -21.93 -4.91 4.12
C VAL A 401 -22.22 -4.97 2.61
N GLY A 402 -22.18 -6.15 2.00
CA GLY A 402 -22.41 -6.36 0.57
C GLY A 402 -23.88 -6.58 0.20
N ALA A 403 -24.11 -7.41 -0.83
CA ALA A 403 -25.42 -7.58 -1.45
C ALA A 403 -26.50 -8.21 -0.54
N ASN A 404 -26.09 -9.03 0.41
CA ASN A 404 -26.99 -9.77 1.31
C ASN A 404 -27.07 -9.18 2.74
N LYS A 405 -26.55 -7.95 2.94
CA LYS A 405 -26.57 -7.31 4.25
C LYS A 405 -28.00 -7.02 4.72
N ASP A 406 -28.22 -7.08 6.01
CA ASP A 406 -29.44 -6.57 6.62
C ASP A 406 -29.39 -5.03 6.67
N VAL A 407 -30.18 -4.40 5.82
CA VAL A 407 -30.28 -2.94 5.73
C VAL A 407 -31.16 -2.32 6.81
N THR A 408 -31.92 -3.14 7.56
CA THR A 408 -32.84 -2.66 8.60
C THR A 408 -32.15 -2.51 9.96
N THR A 409 -31.05 -3.24 10.20
CA THR A 409 -30.31 -3.22 11.46
C THR A 409 -29.00 -2.44 11.27
N THR A 410 -29.10 -1.12 11.49
CA THR A 410 -27.96 -0.20 11.36
C THR A 410 -27.78 0.63 12.63
N VAL A 411 -26.55 1.12 12.82
CA VAL A 411 -26.19 2.08 13.89
C VAL A 411 -25.35 3.20 13.29
N ASN A 412 -25.76 4.45 13.52
CA ASN A 412 -24.95 5.61 13.17
C ASN A 412 -24.03 5.93 14.36
N ALA A 413 -22.73 5.77 14.17
CA ALA A 413 -21.72 6.02 15.20
C ALA A 413 -20.38 6.39 14.55
N LYS A 414 -19.51 7.06 15.30
CA LYS A 414 -18.16 7.38 14.81
C LYS A 414 -17.26 6.15 14.83
N ILE A 415 -17.31 5.37 15.90
CA ILE A 415 -16.38 4.28 16.16
C ILE A 415 -17.13 2.94 16.16
N GLY A 416 -16.54 1.96 15.48
CA GLY A 416 -16.93 0.55 15.54
C GLY A 416 -15.71 -0.34 15.79
N LEU A 417 -15.84 -1.60 15.42
CA LEU A 417 -14.75 -2.58 15.33
C LEU A 417 -14.62 -3.04 13.88
N MET A 418 -13.56 -3.78 13.55
CA MET A 418 -13.46 -4.40 12.23
C MET A 418 -14.61 -5.37 11.99
N TYR A 419 -15.03 -5.51 10.73
CA TYR A 419 -15.85 -6.61 10.28
C TYR A 419 -15.02 -7.90 10.17
N VAL A 420 -15.66 -9.06 10.19
CA VAL A 420 -15.00 -10.34 9.90
C VAL A 420 -14.37 -10.32 8.49
N SER A 421 -15.06 -9.70 7.53
CA SER A 421 -14.55 -9.56 6.17
C SER A 421 -13.33 -8.64 6.06
N ASP A 422 -13.19 -7.61 6.90
CA ASP A 422 -11.97 -6.79 6.96
C ASP A 422 -10.75 -7.67 7.31
N TYR A 423 -10.92 -8.56 8.31
CA TYR A 423 -9.90 -9.53 8.70
C TYR A 423 -9.61 -10.54 7.59
N GLY A 424 -10.66 -11.03 6.92
CA GLY A 424 -10.52 -11.98 5.83
C GLY A 424 -9.74 -11.43 4.65
N PHE A 425 -10.04 -10.21 4.23
CA PHE A 425 -9.35 -9.54 3.11
C PHE A 425 -7.95 -9.01 3.47
N ALA A 426 -7.60 -8.91 4.75
CA ALA A 426 -6.26 -8.52 5.18
C ALA A 426 -5.21 -9.62 4.97
N ALA A 427 -5.61 -10.86 4.79
CA ALA A 427 -4.72 -11.95 4.39
C ALA A 427 -4.31 -11.82 2.92
N ALA A 428 -3.19 -12.46 2.55
CA ALA A 428 -2.77 -12.52 1.15
C ALA A 428 -3.89 -13.06 0.24
N PRO A 429 -3.99 -12.60 -1.02
CA PRO A 429 -5.08 -12.99 -1.95
C PRO A 429 -5.24 -14.50 -2.16
N SER A 430 -4.16 -15.26 -2.03
CA SER A 430 -4.18 -16.72 -2.07
C SER A 430 -5.09 -17.35 -1.00
N ALA A 431 -5.33 -16.65 0.11
CA ALA A 431 -6.17 -17.10 1.21
C ALA A 431 -7.65 -16.74 1.04
N TRP A 432 -8.02 -15.83 0.13
CA TRP A 432 -9.40 -15.31 0.04
C TRP A 432 -10.45 -16.34 -0.35
N THR A 433 -10.05 -17.48 -0.90
CA THR A 433 -10.94 -18.64 -1.16
C THR A 433 -11.07 -19.58 0.03
N THR A 434 -10.18 -19.46 1.01
CA THR A 434 -10.14 -20.31 2.21
C THR A 434 -11.23 -19.90 3.19
N ILE A 435 -11.85 -20.87 3.85
CA ILE A 435 -12.82 -20.60 4.93
C ILE A 435 -12.11 -19.97 6.14
N LEU A 436 -12.75 -18.97 6.74
CA LEU A 436 -12.15 -18.15 7.79
C LEU A 436 -11.77 -18.92 9.07
N ASN A 437 -12.45 -20.04 9.33
CA ASN A 437 -12.08 -20.96 10.41
C ASN A 437 -10.74 -21.68 10.17
N ASN A 438 -10.23 -21.70 8.96
CA ASN A 438 -8.93 -22.29 8.57
C ASN A 438 -7.80 -21.26 8.51
N TYR A 439 -8.04 -20.01 8.84
CA TYR A 439 -7.01 -18.96 8.91
C TYR A 439 -5.97 -19.19 10.03
N LYS A 440 -6.14 -20.24 10.84
CA LYS A 440 -5.12 -20.77 11.76
C LYS A 440 -3.91 -21.40 11.05
N ASP A 441 -4.00 -21.68 9.75
CA ASP A 441 -2.87 -22.13 8.95
C ASP A 441 -1.69 -21.15 9.09
N ALA A 442 -0.46 -21.71 9.25
CA ALA A 442 0.71 -20.92 9.57
C ALA A 442 1.04 -19.88 8.49
N THR A 443 0.88 -20.27 7.21
CA THR A 443 1.12 -19.37 6.08
C THR A 443 0.06 -18.25 6.08
N ILE A 444 -1.22 -18.60 6.15
CA ILE A 444 -2.32 -17.62 6.08
C ILE A 444 -2.23 -16.59 7.22
N LYS A 445 -2.06 -17.05 8.47
CA LYS A 445 -2.01 -16.11 9.61
C LYS A 445 -0.76 -15.22 9.59
N ASN A 446 0.38 -15.71 9.10
CA ASN A 446 1.60 -14.92 8.98
C ASN A 446 1.54 -13.94 7.79
N GLU A 447 0.70 -14.21 6.81
CA GLU A 447 0.41 -13.33 5.67
C GLU A 447 -0.90 -12.54 5.85
N ASN A 448 -1.34 -12.35 7.09
CA ASN A 448 -2.49 -11.52 7.46
C ASN A 448 -2.04 -10.40 8.40
N TRP A 449 -1.92 -9.21 7.88
CA TRP A 449 -1.41 -8.07 8.66
C TRP A 449 -2.35 -7.63 9.79
N LEU A 450 -3.64 -7.98 9.76
CA LEU A 450 -4.59 -7.71 10.86
C LEU A 450 -4.46 -8.70 12.01
N TYR A 451 -3.80 -9.83 11.83
CA TYR A 451 -3.59 -10.81 12.88
C TYR A 451 -2.57 -10.31 13.91
N ILE A 452 -2.99 -10.11 15.14
CA ILE A 452 -2.14 -9.65 16.25
C ILE A 452 -1.85 -10.73 17.32
N GLY A 453 -2.40 -11.93 17.18
CA GLY A 453 -2.16 -13.03 18.11
C GLY A 453 -2.82 -12.87 19.49
N LEU A 454 -3.90 -12.10 19.56
CA LEU A 454 -4.75 -11.94 20.75
C LEU A 454 -6.19 -12.35 20.41
N TYR A 455 -6.96 -12.76 21.43
CA TYR A 455 -8.41 -12.90 21.26
C TYR A 455 -9.02 -11.51 21.04
N GLU A 456 -9.65 -11.29 19.90
CA GLU A 456 -10.15 -9.98 19.48
C GLU A 456 -11.61 -10.04 19.06
N TRP A 457 -12.45 -9.13 19.56
CA TRP A 457 -13.83 -8.97 19.12
C TRP A 457 -13.92 -8.27 17.76
N THR A 458 -14.88 -8.72 16.94
CA THR A 458 -15.33 -8.00 15.74
C THR A 458 -16.67 -7.31 16.02
N ILE A 459 -17.11 -6.42 15.11
CA ILE A 459 -18.44 -5.82 15.20
C ILE A 459 -19.56 -6.83 14.84
N SER A 460 -19.21 -7.89 14.12
CA SER A 460 -20.16 -8.81 13.51
C SER A 460 -20.82 -9.72 14.54
N ARG A 461 -22.12 -9.58 14.72
CA ARG A 461 -22.90 -10.48 15.56
C ARG A 461 -23.28 -11.76 14.81
N ARG A 462 -23.55 -12.83 15.55
CA ARG A 462 -24.18 -14.04 15.00
C ARG A 462 -25.68 -13.82 14.89
N SER A 463 -26.23 -13.85 13.67
CA SER A 463 -27.67 -13.87 13.45
C SER A 463 -28.25 -15.24 13.82
N GLY A 464 -29.46 -15.26 14.36
CA GLY A 464 -30.11 -16.49 14.84
C GLY A 464 -29.62 -17.00 16.20
N ASP A 465 -28.74 -16.25 16.89
CA ASP A 465 -28.29 -16.51 18.27
C ASP A 465 -28.06 -15.17 18.96
N SER A 466 -28.96 -14.77 19.80
CA SER A 466 -28.96 -13.43 20.42
C SER A 466 -27.83 -13.21 21.42
N GLY A 467 -27.08 -14.24 21.80
CA GLY A 467 -26.03 -14.17 22.80
C GLY A 467 -24.60 -14.31 22.26
N ALA A 468 -24.36 -14.32 20.94
CA ALA A 468 -23.06 -14.61 20.39
C ALA A 468 -22.59 -13.58 19.34
N ALA A 469 -21.28 -13.33 19.29
CA ALA A 469 -20.61 -12.49 18.28
C ALA A 469 -19.38 -13.21 17.73
N PHE A 470 -18.89 -12.71 16.58
CA PHE A 470 -17.67 -13.22 15.96
C PHE A 470 -16.43 -12.60 16.58
N TYR A 471 -15.37 -13.38 16.62
CA TYR A 471 -14.07 -12.98 17.09
C TYR A 471 -12.94 -13.63 16.29
N VAL A 472 -11.75 -13.05 16.38
CA VAL A 472 -10.50 -13.63 15.91
C VAL A 472 -9.79 -14.30 17.08
N ASP A 473 -9.39 -15.55 16.90
CA ASP A 473 -8.68 -16.36 17.89
C ASP A 473 -7.19 -16.03 17.96
N VAL A 474 -6.54 -16.35 19.08
CA VAL A 474 -5.07 -16.18 19.27
C VAL A 474 -4.24 -16.96 18.26
N VAL A 475 -4.80 -17.96 17.59
CA VAL A 475 -4.14 -18.71 16.53
C VAL A 475 -4.60 -18.30 15.12
N GLY A 476 -5.45 -17.26 15.00
CA GLY A 476 -5.77 -16.58 13.74
C GLY A 476 -7.05 -17.00 13.04
N TYR A 477 -7.80 -18.01 13.51
CA TYR A 477 -9.09 -18.32 12.89
C TYR A 477 -10.22 -17.44 13.38
N VAL A 478 -11.26 -17.31 12.57
CA VAL A 478 -12.52 -16.65 12.96
C VAL A 478 -13.48 -17.68 13.53
N TYR A 479 -14.10 -17.32 14.66
CA TYR A 479 -15.14 -18.15 15.28
C TYR A 479 -16.23 -17.33 15.95
N VAL A 480 -17.17 -17.96 16.62
CA VAL A 480 -18.26 -17.33 17.38
C VAL A 480 -18.20 -17.74 18.83
N ASP A 481 -18.51 -16.81 19.72
CA ASP A 481 -18.56 -17.06 21.16
C ASP A 481 -19.58 -16.15 21.84
N GLY A 482 -19.93 -16.49 23.07
CA GLY A 482 -20.86 -15.69 23.87
C GLY A 482 -20.35 -14.28 24.14
N VAL A 483 -21.17 -13.27 23.97
CA VAL A 483 -20.83 -11.83 24.14
C VAL A 483 -20.33 -11.48 25.54
N GLY A 484 -20.51 -12.34 26.53
CA GLY A 484 -20.00 -12.20 27.90
C GLY A 484 -18.52 -12.61 28.06
N TYR A 485 -17.91 -13.29 27.10
CA TYR A 485 -16.48 -13.58 27.14
C TYR A 485 -15.64 -12.32 26.94
N ILE A 486 -14.40 -12.36 27.42
CA ILE A 486 -13.51 -11.18 27.44
C ILE A 486 -12.46 -11.27 26.34
N ARG A 487 -12.32 -10.20 25.55
CA ARG A 487 -11.35 -10.08 24.45
C ARG A 487 -10.86 -8.66 24.34
N VAL A 488 -9.80 -8.44 23.56
CA VAL A 488 -9.35 -7.09 23.24
C VAL A 488 -10.31 -6.42 22.25
N LEU A 489 -10.31 -5.10 22.29
CA LEU A 489 -10.99 -4.24 21.33
C LEU A 489 -9.95 -3.42 20.58
N ARG A 490 -10.12 -3.29 19.27
CA ARG A 490 -9.39 -2.32 18.45
C ARG A 490 -10.38 -1.37 17.80
N PRO A 491 -10.44 -0.10 18.24
CA PRO A 491 -11.29 0.90 17.60
C PRO A 491 -11.00 0.99 16.10
N SER A 492 -12.06 0.93 15.29
CA SER A 492 -12.02 1.11 13.84
C SER A 492 -13.01 2.19 13.42
N PHE A 493 -12.62 3.05 12.48
CA PHE A 493 -13.43 4.17 12.05
C PHE A 493 -13.01 4.66 10.66
N SER A 494 -13.91 5.40 10.00
CA SER A 494 -13.60 6.07 8.74
C SER A 494 -13.23 7.53 9.00
N LEU A 495 -12.19 8.01 8.32
CA LEU A 495 -11.84 9.43 8.30
C LEU A 495 -12.79 10.21 7.40
N SER A 496 -13.00 11.49 7.70
CA SER A 496 -13.68 12.41 6.79
C SER A 496 -12.96 12.48 5.44
N SER A 497 -13.69 12.60 4.34
CA SER A 497 -13.13 12.78 2.99
C SER A 497 -12.29 14.05 2.83
N SER A 498 -12.42 15.01 3.75
CA SER A 498 -11.63 16.26 3.80
C SER A 498 -10.21 16.07 4.31
N ILE A 499 -9.86 14.88 4.83
CA ILE A 499 -8.55 14.62 5.41
C ILE A 499 -7.45 14.66 4.35
N LYS A 500 -6.37 15.38 4.67
CA LYS A 500 -5.23 15.59 3.79
C LYS A 500 -4.00 14.85 4.29
N PHE A 501 -3.24 14.32 3.35
CA PHE A 501 -1.87 13.85 3.58
C PHE A 501 -0.95 15.03 3.90
N THR A 502 -0.05 14.88 4.85
CA THR A 502 0.98 15.89 5.15
C THR A 502 2.39 15.37 4.92
N SER A 503 2.69 14.18 5.40
CA SER A 503 4.01 13.54 5.27
C SER A 503 3.94 12.07 5.68
N GLY A 504 5.09 11.39 5.67
CA GLY A 504 5.26 10.01 6.14
C GLY A 504 5.13 8.96 5.04
N GLU A 505 5.73 7.83 5.27
CA GLU A 505 5.88 6.74 4.28
C GLU A 505 4.92 5.57 4.51
N GLY A 506 4.17 5.60 5.61
CA GLY A 506 3.27 4.51 5.99
C GLY A 506 3.95 3.36 6.74
N THR A 507 5.22 3.49 7.11
CA THR A 507 5.91 2.53 7.98
C THR A 507 5.62 2.80 9.46
N ALA A 508 5.82 1.82 10.35
CA ALA A 508 5.61 2.02 11.78
C ALA A 508 6.53 3.11 12.39
N VAL A 509 7.75 3.28 11.84
CA VAL A 509 8.73 4.29 12.30
C VAL A 509 8.54 5.65 11.63
N ASN A 510 7.93 5.68 10.43
CA ASN A 510 7.58 6.89 9.69
C ASN A 510 6.14 6.80 9.18
N PRO A 511 5.14 6.81 10.09
CA PRO A 511 3.74 6.66 9.73
C PRO A 511 3.24 7.89 8.97
N ILE A 512 2.21 7.69 8.15
CA ILE A 512 1.50 8.77 7.47
C ILE A 512 1.02 9.79 8.50
N ARG A 513 1.29 11.05 8.23
CA ARG A 513 0.78 12.21 8.97
C ARG A 513 -0.36 12.85 8.21
N ILE A 514 -1.36 13.30 8.93
CA ILE A 514 -2.60 13.81 8.35
C ILE A 514 -3.02 15.10 9.00
N ASN A 515 -3.80 15.90 8.27
CA ASN A 515 -4.44 17.09 8.82
C ASN A 515 -5.88 17.24 8.27
N LEU A 516 -6.69 17.98 9.02
CA LEU A 516 -8.00 18.44 8.55
C LEU A 516 -7.79 19.70 7.72
N TRP A 517 -8.26 19.71 6.47
CA TRP A 517 -8.27 20.93 5.69
C TRP A 517 -9.40 21.84 6.20
N LEU A 518 -9.04 22.83 7.01
CA LEU A 518 -9.89 23.96 7.31
C LEU A 518 -9.75 24.91 6.11
N GLY A 519 -10.71 24.91 5.19
CA GLY A 519 -10.75 25.90 4.12
C GLY A 519 -10.52 27.29 4.72
N ILE A 520 -9.57 28.03 4.15
CA ILE A 520 -9.38 29.43 4.51
C ILE A 520 -10.68 30.12 4.10
N MET A 521 -11.56 30.40 5.05
CA MET A 521 -12.59 31.40 4.83
C MET A 521 -11.86 32.74 4.68
N HIS A 522 -11.68 33.21 3.48
CA HIS A 522 -11.42 34.62 3.25
C HIS A 522 -12.65 35.39 3.74
N VAL A 523 -12.50 36.03 4.91
CA VAL A 523 -13.43 37.07 5.38
C VAL A 523 -13.11 38.35 4.63
#